data_0dba22184d8ce4c3a41abcbe6a100e37
#
_entry.id   0dba22184d8ce4c3a41abcbe6a100e37
#
_cell.length_a   1.000
_cell.length_b   1.000
_cell.length_c   1.000
_cell.angle_alpha   90.00
_cell.angle_beta   90.00
_cell.angle_gamma   90.00
#
_symmetry.space_group_name_H-M   'P 1'
#
loop_
_entity.id
_entity.type
_entity.pdbx_description
1 polymer ?
#
loop_
_entity_poly.entity_id
_entity_poly.type
_entity_poly.pdbx_seq_one_letter_code
_entity_poly.pdbx_strand_id
1 'polypeptide(L)'
;MTGRLWESRYHSCVVDKEKYLWTVARYIEQNPVRAKIVKKAADYPYSSVKAHIQGLHDEILGEALFKSRQMEDYVELMKAGIKDEEINNIRNHTRSGHPIDSESFIMKMERKLDRIFKTKPRGRPKKEKR
;
A
#
# COMPACT_ATOMS: atom_id res chain seq x y z
N MET A 1 29.28 -2.82 13.80
CA MET A 1 28.00 -2.43 13.15
C MET A 1 27.58 -1.09 13.73
N THR A 2 27.81 -0.02 12.99
CA THR A 2 27.36 1.33 13.32
C THR A 2 26.26 1.71 12.36
N GLY A 3 25.03 1.44 12.72
CA GLY A 3 23.86 1.79 11.94
C GLY A 3 22.65 1.99 12.85
N ARG A 4 21.72 2.84 12.43
CA ARG A 4 20.46 3.02 13.14
C ARG A 4 19.62 1.75 12.96
N LEU A 5 18.92 1.29 13.98
CA LEU A 5 17.97 0.18 13.90
C LEU A 5 16.86 0.47 12.85
N TRP A 6 16.49 1.74 12.72
CA TRP A 6 15.52 2.23 11.74
C TRP A 6 16.22 3.16 10.76
N GLU A 7 16.10 2.89 9.48
CA GLU A 7 16.73 3.69 8.42
C GLU A 7 16.17 5.11 8.34
N SER A 8 14.86 5.26 8.54
CA SER A 8 14.17 6.55 8.51
C SER A 8 12.90 6.54 9.36
N ARG A 9 12.17 7.65 9.38
CA ARG A 9 10.79 7.67 9.91
C ARG A 9 9.90 6.75 9.09
N TYR A 10 8.85 6.18 9.72
CA TYR A 10 7.84 5.42 9.00
C TYR A 10 7.11 6.31 7.99
N HIS A 11 6.69 5.71 6.90
CA HIS A 11 5.84 6.33 5.91
C HIS A 11 4.45 5.71 5.97
N SER A 12 3.42 6.53 5.83
CA SER A 12 2.04 6.07 5.79
C SER A 12 1.22 6.87 4.80
N CYS A 13 0.24 6.23 4.19
CA CYS A 13 -0.77 6.88 3.39
C CYS A 13 -2.13 6.22 3.62
N VAL A 14 -3.19 6.98 3.47
CA VAL A 14 -4.55 6.47 3.54
C VAL A 14 -4.89 5.76 2.23
N VAL A 15 -5.53 4.60 2.30
CA VAL A 15 -5.93 3.79 1.15
C VAL A 15 -7.44 3.67 1.13
N ASP A 16 -8.07 3.89 -0.03
CA ASP A 16 -9.47 3.57 -0.21
C ASP A 16 -9.67 2.05 -0.19
N LYS A 17 -10.41 1.59 0.82
CA LYS A 17 -10.66 0.18 1.07
C LYS A 17 -11.37 -0.49 -0.11
N GLU A 18 -12.31 0.17 -0.75
CA GLU A 18 -13.12 -0.42 -1.81
C GLU A 18 -12.36 -0.55 -3.12
N LYS A 19 -11.49 0.42 -3.40
CA LYS A 19 -10.87 0.55 -4.71
C LYS A 19 -9.44 0.05 -4.80
N TYR A 20 -8.64 0.33 -3.78
CA TYR A 20 -7.19 0.09 -3.83
C TYR A 20 -6.67 -0.96 -2.85
N LEU A 21 -7.52 -1.45 -1.93
CA LEU A 21 -7.10 -2.42 -0.92
C LEU A 21 -6.40 -3.64 -1.53
N TRP A 22 -6.98 -4.21 -2.57
CA TRP A 22 -6.44 -5.41 -3.22
C TRP A 22 -5.12 -5.16 -3.92
N THR A 23 -4.99 -4.00 -4.56
CA THR A 23 -3.75 -3.59 -5.22
C THR A 23 -2.63 -3.39 -4.20
N VAL A 24 -2.93 -2.76 -3.08
CA VAL A 24 -1.96 -2.55 -1.99
C VAL A 24 -1.60 -3.86 -1.30
N ALA A 25 -2.57 -4.73 -1.00
CA ALA A 25 -2.31 -6.05 -0.44
C ALA A 25 -1.38 -6.87 -1.34
N ARG A 26 -1.69 -6.95 -2.64
CA ARG A 26 -0.86 -7.61 -3.64
C ARG A 26 0.55 -7.00 -3.71
N TYR A 27 0.66 -5.68 -3.68
CA TYR A 27 1.96 -4.99 -3.66
C TYR A 27 2.80 -5.42 -2.47
N ILE A 28 2.22 -5.49 -1.28
CA ILE A 28 2.91 -5.90 -0.05
C ILE A 28 3.32 -7.36 -0.13
N GLU A 29 2.40 -8.25 -0.51
CA GLU A 29 2.61 -9.70 -0.52
C GLU A 29 3.56 -10.17 -1.62
N GLN A 30 3.70 -9.41 -2.70
CA GLN A 30 4.69 -9.68 -3.74
C GLN A 30 6.06 -9.03 -3.49
N ASN A 31 6.22 -8.24 -2.43
CA ASN A 31 7.50 -7.63 -2.10
C ASN A 31 8.65 -8.63 -1.97
N PRO A 32 8.50 -9.78 -1.28
CA PRO A 32 9.59 -10.74 -1.15
C PRO A 32 10.02 -11.37 -2.48
N VAL A 33 9.07 -11.52 -3.42
CA VAL A 33 9.37 -12.02 -4.78
C VAL A 33 10.14 -10.96 -5.58
N ARG A 34 9.70 -9.69 -5.54
CA ARG A 34 10.41 -8.58 -6.19
C ARG A 34 11.80 -8.35 -5.61
N ALA A 35 11.97 -8.55 -4.31
CA ALA A 35 13.26 -8.49 -3.64
C ALA A 35 14.12 -9.74 -3.88
N LYS A 36 13.64 -10.73 -4.65
CA LYS A 36 14.32 -12.01 -4.95
C LYS A 36 14.67 -12.82 -3.70
N ILE A 37 13.92 -12.65 -2.61
CA ILE A 37 14.07 -13.43 -1.37
C ILE A 37 13.45 -14.81 -1.56
N VAL A 38 12.29 -14.88 -2.21
CA VAL A 38 11.59 -16.12 -2.55
C VAL A 38 11.15 -16.11 -4.02
N LYS A 39 10.89 -17.29 -4.58
CA LYS A 39 10.37 -17.43 -5.96
C LYS A 39 8.85 -17.25 -6.02
N LYS A 40 8.13 -17.68 -5.01
CA LYS A 40 6.67 -17.56 -4.90
C LYS A 40 6.32 -16.81 -3.61
N ALA A 41 5.34 -15.94 -3.64
CA ALA A 41 4.93 -15.16 -2.47
C ALA A 41 4.53 -16.07 -1.28
N ALA A 42 3.87 -17.20 -1.56
CA ALA A 42 3.48 -18.17 -0.55
C ALA A 42 4.65 -18.87 0.17
N ASP A 43 5.85 -18.81 -0.38
CA ASP A 43 7.04 -19.42 0.24
C ASP A 43 7.64 -18.51 1.33
N TYR A 44 7.20 -17.25 1.42
CA TYR A 44 7.68 -16.33 2.44
C TYR A 44 6.86 -16.48 3.74
N PRO A 45 7.49 -16.95 4.85
CA PRO A 45 6.73 -17.30 6.05
C PRO A 45 6.17 -16.11 6.84
N TYR A 46 6.75 -14.91 6.64
CA TYR A 46 6.37 -13.69 7.37
C TYR A 46 5.44 -12.81 6.54
N SER A 47 4.40 -13.41 5.93
CA SER A 47 3.46 -12.71 5.05
C SER A 47 2.04 -13.23 5.25
N SER A 48 1.07 -12.34 5.11
CA SER A 48 -0.37 -12.64 5.11
C SER A 48 -0.86 -13.46 3.91
N VAL A 49 -0.01 -13.64 2.90
CA VAL A 49 -0.41 -14.25 1.62
C VAL A 49 -1.10 -15.61 1.76
N LYS A 50 -0.61 -16.49 2.66
CA LYS A 50 -1.23 -17.81 2.86
C LYS A 50 -2.63 -17.73 3.41
N ALA A 51 -2.89 -16.80 4.32
CA ALA A 51 -4.23 -16.55 4.83
C ALA A 51 -5.16 -16.05 3.72
N HIS A 52 -4.66 -15.16 2.86
CA HIS A 52 -5.45 -14.54 1.80
C HIS A 52 -5.71 -15.44 0.58
N ILE A 53 -4.79 -16.33 0.22
CA ILE A 53 -4.95 -17.19 -0.97
C ILE A 53 -5.30 -18.65 -0.65
N GLN A 54 -5.09 -19.11 0.58
CA GLN A 54 -5.36 -20.48 1.02
C GLN A 54 -6.38 -20.56 2.16
N GLY A 55 -6.82 -19.42 2.69
CA GLY A 55 -7.76 -19.36 3.81
C GLY A 55 -7.20 -19.93 5.12
N LEU A 56 -5.88 -19.99 5.27
CA LEU A 56 -5.26 -20.45 6.50
C LEU A 56 -5.49 -19.43 7.60
N HIS A 57 -5.87 -19.93 8.77
CA HIS A 57 -6.03 -19.09 9.95
C HIS A 57 -4.68 -18.54 10.41
N ASP A 58 -4.65 -17.25 10.72
CA ASP A 58 -3.48 -16.57 11.26
C ASP A 58 -3.92 -15.74 12.47
N GLU A 59 -3.33 -16.03 13.63
CA GLU A 59 -3.69 -15.38 14.89
C GLU A 59 -3.40 -13.88 14.91
N ILE A 60 -2.45 -13.41 14.09
CA ILE A 60 -2.02 -12.01 14.03
C ILE A 60 -2.95 -11.17 13.16
N LEU A 61 -3.52 -11.77 12.10
CA LEU A 61 -4.33 -11.04 11.13
C LEU A 61 -5.75 -10.71 11.61
N GLY A 62 -6.24 -11.35 12.65
CA GLY A 62 -7.60 -11.15 13.17
C GLY A 62 -8.67 -11.54 12.14
N GLU A 63 -9.53 -10.59 11.75
CA GLU A 63 -10.57 -10.84 10.75
C GLU A 63 -10.00 -11.00 9.34
N ALA A 64 -10.57 -11.93 8.57
CA ALA A 64 -10.18 -12.14 7.18
C ALA A 64 -10.39 -10.88 6.33
N LEU A 65 -9.36 -10.47 5.62
CA LEU A 65 -9.40 -9.30 4.73
C LEU A 65 -10.39 -9.50 3.58
N PHE A 66 -10.56 -10.75 3.13
CA PHE A 66 -11.42 -11.14 2.03
C PHE A 66 -12.45 -12.17 2.45
N LYS A 67 -13.67 -12.02 1.95
CA LYS A 67 -14.72 -13.05 2.05
C LYS A 67 -14.37 -14.20 1.09
N SER A 68 -14.87 -15.40 1.35
CA SER A 68 -14.55 -16.63 0.57
C SER A 68 -14.63 -16.43 -0.95
N ARG A 69 -15.69 -15.79 -1.45
CA ARG A 69 -15.85 -15.51 -2.89
C ARG A 69 -14.78 -14.56 -3.44
N GLN A 70 -14.33 -13.62 -2.65
CA GLN A 70 -13.30 -12.65 -3.04
C GLN A 70 -11.89 -13.26 -3.05
N MET A 71 -11.69 -14.39 -2.38
CA MET A 71 -10.40 -15.08 -2.36
C MET A 71 -10.03 -15.66 -3.73
N GLU A 72 -10.99 -16.21 -4.47
CA GLU A 72 -10.76 -16.75 -5.82
C GLU A 72 -10.30 -15.62 -6.75
N ASP A 73 -11.01 -14.50 -6.75
CA ASP A 73 -10.66 -13.31 -7.54
C ASP A 73 -9.27 -12.77 -7.15
N TYR A 74 -8.95 -12.81 -5.85
CA TYR A 74 -7.64 -12.36 -5.37
C TYR A 74 -6.50 -13.30 -5.78
N VAL A 75 -6.73 -14.61 -5.80
CA VAL A 75 -5.77 -15.61 -6.31
C VAL A 75 -5.45 -15.36 -7.78
N GLU A 76 -6.44 -15.05 -8.60
CA GLU A 76 -6.22 -14.71 -10.02
C GLU A 76 -5.43 -13.41 -10.15
N LEU A 77 -5.77 -12.40 -9.35
CA LEU A 77 -5.05 -11.14 -9.32
C LEU A 77 -3.58 -11.31 -8.92
N MET A 78 -3.30 -12.21 -7.97
CA MET A 78 -1.92 -12.56 -7.56
C MET A 78 -1.14 -13.23 -8.68
N LYS A 79 -1.77 -14.09 -9.49
CA LYS A 79 -1.14 -14.75 -10.64
C LYS A 79 -0.83 -13.77 -11.77
N ALA A 80 -1.69 -12.78 -11.99
CA ALA A 80 -1.49 -11.76 -13.03
C ALA A 80 -0.28 -10.85 -12.77
N GLY A 81 0.24 -10.84 -11.53
CA GLY A 81 1.33 -9.94 -11.14
C GLY A 81 0.88 -8.49 -11.00
N ILE A 82 1.80 -7.61 -10.66
CA ILE A 82 1.54 -6.18 -10.50
C ILE A 82 2.33 -5.39 -11.55
N LYS A 83 1.70 -4.42 -12.18
CA LYS A 83 2.33 -3.57 -13.20
C LYS A 83 3.27 -2.55 -12.55
N ASP A 84 4.34 -2.18 -13.24
CA ASP A 84 5.30 -1.17 -12.76
C ASP A 84 4.64 0.19 -12.48
N GLU A 85 3.62 0.54 -13.23
CA GLU A 85 2.82 1.75 -13.01
C GLU A 85 2.12 1.73 -11.65
N GLU A 86 1.48 0.62 -11.29
CA GLU A 86 0.84 0.44 -10.00
C GLU A 86 1.85 0.48 -8.85
N ILE A 87 3.02 -0.15 -9.04
CA ILE A 87 4.12 -0.12 -8.07
C ILE A 87 4.60 1.31 -7.83
N ASN A 88 4.84 2.06 -8.90
CA ASN A 88 5.32 3.44 -8.81
C ASN A 88 4.28 4.35 -8.19
N ASN A 89 2.99 4.15 -8.50
CA ASN A 89 1.90 4.90 -7.89
C ASN A 89 1.87 4.70 -6.37
N ILE A 90 1.88 3.44 -5.90
CA ILE A 90 1.89 3.13 -4.47
C ILE A 90 3.12 3.75 -3.79
N ARG A 91 4.31 3.62 -4.37
CA ARG A 91 5.56 4.19 -3.82
C ARG A 91 5.50 5.70 -3.69
N ASN A 92 4.99 6.39 -4.71
CA ASN A 92 4.89 7.84 -4.71
C ASN A 92 3.91 8.33 -3.64
N HIS A 93 2.75 7.70 -3.54
CA HIS A 93 1.76 8.04 -2.50
C HIS A 93 2.28 7.76 -1.09
N THR A 94 2.93 6.62 -0.88
CA THR A 94 3.55 6.29 0.40
C THR A 94 4.62 7.30 0.80
N ARG A 95 5.49 7.70 -0.12
CA ARG A 95 6.55 8.69 0.16
C ARG A 95 6.01 10.09 0.43
N SER A 96 4.97 10.48 -0.28
CA SER A 96 4.36 11.81 -0.13
C SER A 96 3.39 11.90 1.04
N GLY A 97 2.91 10.75 1.53
CA GLY A 97 1.84 10.67 2.54
C GLY A 97 0.46 11.08 2.00
N HIS A 98 0.31 11.13 0.66
CA HIS A 98 -0.97 11.43 0.04
C HIS A 98 -1.85 10.19 -0.04
N PRO A 99 -3.17 10.31 0.09
CA PRO A 99 -4.09 9.20 -0.09
C PRO A 99 -3.98 8.58 -1.48
N ILE A 100 -4.09 7.24 -1.54
CA ILE A 100 -4.19 6.52 -2.82
C ILE A 100 -5.66 6.45 -3.17
N ASP A 101 -6.15 7.37 -4.01
CA ASP A 101 -7.49 7.30 -4.58
C ASP A 101 -7.87 8.42 -5.57
N SER A 102 -9.18 8.39 -5.95
CA SER A 102 -9.88 9.41 -6.73
C SER A 102 -9.94 10.76 -6.01
N GLU A 103 -10.08 11.82 -6.78
CA GLU A 103 -10.22 13.19 -6.24
C GLU A 103 -11.37 13.30 -5.24
N SER A 104 -12.48 12.59 -5.47
CA SER A 104 -13.65 12.60 -4.58
C SER A 104 -13.35 12.07 -3.18
N PHE A 105 -12.58 10.99 -3.09
CA PHE A 105 -12.13 10.44 -1.81
C PHE A 105 -11.15 11.37 -1.12
N ILE A 106 -10.19 11.93 -1.87
CA ILE A 106 -9.23 12.89 -1.34
C ILE A 106 -9.96 14.09 -0.72
N MET A 107 -10.94 14.67 -1.42
CA MET A 107 -11.76 15.76 -0.89
C MET A 107 -12.54 15.37 0.37
N LYS A 108 -13.09 14.15 0.41
CA LYS A 108 -13.76 13.62 1.60
C LYS A 108 -12.82 13.48 2.79
N MET A 109 -11.60 13.02 2.54
CA MET A 109 -10.57 12.89 3.58
C MET A 109 -10.05 14.25 4.05
N GLU A 110 -9.85 15.21 3.15
CA GLU A 110 -9.46 16.58 3.49
C GLU A 110 -10.45 17.20 4.45
N ARG A 111 -11.76 17.07 4.18
CA ARG A 111 -12.81 17.56 5.08
C ARG A 111 -12.80 16.85 6.44
N LYS A 112 -12.66 15.51 6.43
CA LYS A 112 -12.74 14.71 7.66
C LYS A 112 -11.54 14.90 8.58
N LEU A 113 -10.36 15.13 8.01
CA LEU A 113 -9.09 15.24 8.73
C LEU A 113 -8.64 16.69 8.91
N ASP A 114 -9.40 17.64 8.40
CA ASP A 114 -9.03 19.07 8.36
C ASP A 114 -7.60 19.29 7.86
N ARG A 115 -7.24 18.58 6.79
CA ARG A 115 -5.89 18.55 6.24
C ARG A 115 -5.91 18.59 4.72
N ILE A 116 -5.15 19.51 4.15
CA ILE A 116 -4.98 19.62 2.69
C ILE A 116 -3.88 18.66 2.22
N PHE A 117 -4.24 17.77 1.27
CA PHE A 117 -3.30 16.82 0.67
C PHE A 117 -2.64 17.32 -0.64
N LYS A 118 -2.89 18.57 -1.03
CA LYS A 118 -2.23 19.16 -2.20
C LYS A 118 -0.71 19.25 -1.99
N THR A 119 0.05 18.78 -2.96
CA THR A 119 1.50 18.92 -2.98
C THR A 119 1.87 20.40 -3.02
N LYS A 120 2.52 20.87 -1.96
CA LYS A 120 3.13 22.20 -2.00
C LYS A 120 4.42 22.12 -2.81
N PRO A 121 4.70 23.08 -3.71
CA PRO A 121 5.98 23.11 -4.42
C PRO A 121 7.13 23.17 -3.41
N ARG A 122 8.19 22.39 -3.69
CA ARG A 122 9.40 22.41 -2.84
C ARG A 122 10.09 23.75 -2.99
N GLY A 123 10.47 24.34 -1.88
CA GLY A 123 11.25 25.58 -1.84
C GLY A 123 10.62 26.68 -0.99
N ARG A 124 11.32 27.78 -0.88
CA ARG A 124 10.83 28.96 -0.19
C ARG A 124 9.68 29.60 -0.98
N PRO A 125 8.53 29.93 -0.37
CA PRO A 125 7.46 30.66 -1.07
C PRO A 125 8.01 31.89 -1.75
N LYS A 126 7.66 32.11 -3.03
CA LYS A 126 8.01 33.34 -3.73
C LYS A 126 7.35 34.52 -2.99
N LYS A 127 8.16 35.53 -2.61
CA LYS A 127 7.60 36.78 -2.08
C LYS A 127 6.76 37.40 -3.18
N GLU A 128 5.49 37.66 -2.92
CA GLU A 128 4.68 38.53 -3.77
C GLU A 128 5.37 39.90 -3.81
N LYS A 129 5.72 40.33 -5.02
CA LYS A 129 6.17 41.71 -5.23
C LYS A 129 4.97 42.61 -4.99
N ARG A 130 5.03 43.39 -3.90
CA ARG A 130 4.14 44.55 -3.72
C ARG A 130 4.50 45.63 -4.72
#